data_8db27b695744e2a3c6aaa97f88d128d0
#
_entry.id   8db27b695744e2a3c6aaa97f88d128d0
#
_cell.length_a   1.000
_cell.length_b   1.000
_cell.length_c   1.000
_cell.angle_alpha   90.00
_cell.angle_beta   90.00
_cell.angle_gamma   90.00
#
_symmetry.space_group_name_H-M   'P 1'
#
loop_
_entity.id
_entity.type
_entity.pdbx_description
1 polymer ?
#
loop_
_entity_poly.entity_id
_entity_poly.type
_entity_poly.pdbx_seq_one_letter_code
_entity_poly.pdbx_strand_id
1 'polypeptide(L)'
;MVLGKRVAKNVKAIRLGRGLSQQDLADKTGLRVRYISRLENTAPNVTLEVIEKLTKGLGCAATDLLGSDDDHSMNGSKEMLDQTIRFLQGLRSRL
;
A
#
# COMPACT_ATOMS: atom_id res chain seq x y z
N MET A 1 -4.23 7.16 -12.08
CA MET A 1 -3.33 6.06 -12.26
C MET A 1 -3.83 4.82 -11.61
N VAL A 2 -3.73 3.69 -12.30
CA VAL A 2 -4.29 2.45 -11.79
C VAL A 2 -3.66 2.03 -10.46
N LEU A 3 -2.35 2.21 -10.33
CA LEU A 3 -1.65 1.82 -9.12
C LEU A 3 -2.11 2.64 -7.91
N GLY A 4 -2.30 3.93 -8.10
CA GLY A 4 -2.77 4.78 -7.02
C GLY A 4 -4.14 4.37 -6.51
N LYS A 5 -5.02 3.99 -7.41
CA LYS A 5 -6.36 3.54 -7.02
C LYS A 5 -6.30 2.23 -6.24
N ARG A 6 -5.43 1.32 -6.67
CA ARG A 6 -5.27 0.06 -5.95
C ARG A 6 -4.73 0.28 -4.54
N VAL A 7 -3.73 1.11 -4.43
CA VAL A 7 -3.15 1.40 -3.12
C VAL A 7 -4.21 2.04 -2.22
N ALA A 8 -4.94 3.01 -2.74
CA ALA A 8 -5.96 3.69 -1.96
C ALA A 8 -7.02 2.71 -1.44
N LYS A 9 -7.49 1.85 -2.32
CA LYS A 9 -8.51 0.87 -1.97
C LYS A 9 -7.98 -0.12 -0.94
N ASN A 10 -6.77 -0.61 -1.16
CA ASN A 10 -6.19 -1.62 -0.28
C ASN A 10 -5.83 -1.03 1.08
N VAL A 11 -5.34 0.18 1.13
CA VAL A 11 -5.05 0.85 2.40
C VAL A 11 -6.33 0.95 3.24
N LYS A 12 -7.41 1.42 2.62
CA LYS A 12 -8.66 1.56 3.33
C LYS A 12 -9.18 0.21 3.82
N ALA A 13 -9.14 -0.80 2.96
CA ALA A 13 -9.64 -2.12 3.31
C ALA A 13 -8.86 -2.73 4.45
N ILE A 14 -7.54 -2.65 4.40
CA ILE A 14 -6.69 -3.23 5.44
C ILE A 14 -6.87 -2.45 6.74
N ARG A 15 -6.91 -1.12 6.65
CA ARG A 15 -7.10 -0.27 7.82
C ARG A 15 -8.40 -0.65 8.55
N LEU A 16 -9.49 -0.72 7.81
CA LEU A 16 -10.78 -1.06 8.41
C LEU A 16 -10.78 -2.50 8.94
N GLY A 17 -10.13 -3.40 8.22
CA GLY A 17 -10.04 -4.79 8.68
C GLY A 17 -9.27 -4.93 9.98
N ARG A 18 -8.40 -3.98 10.30
CA ARG A 18 -7.68 -4.00 11.55
C ARG A 18 -8.29 -3.10 12.61
N GLY A 19 -9.46 -2.54 12.34
CA GLY A 19 -10.15 -1.70 13.31
C GLY A 19 -9.48 -0.35 13.54
N LEU A 20 -8.72 0.14 12.58
CA LEU A 20 -8.01 1.39 12.75
C LEU A 20 -8.79 2.55 12.13
N SER A 21 -8.78 3.69 12.81
CA SER A 21 -9.32 4.91 12.22
C SER A 21 -8.25 5.54 11.36
N GLN A 22 -8.61 6.55 10.60
CA GLN A 22 -7.62 7.29 9.82
C GLN A 22 -6.60 7.96 10.75
N GLN A 23 -7.06 8.45 11.89
CA GLN A 23 -6.15 9.06 12.87
C GLN A 23 -5.19 8.01 13.45
N ASP A 24 -5.69 6.82 13.72
CA ASP A 24 -4.84 5.73 14.22
C ASP A 24 -3.74 5.42 13.21
N LEU A 25 -4.09 5.35 11.94
CA LEU A 25 -3.11 5.07 10.91
C LEU A 25 -2.11 6.22 10.78
N ALA A 26 -2.57 7.44 10.90
CA ALA A 26 -1.69 8.60 10.87
C ALA A 26 -0.66 8.51 11.99
N ASP A 27 -1.11 8.15 13.19
CA ASP A 27 -0.22 8.03 14.34
C ASP A 27 0.81 6.91 14.13
N LYS A 28 0.40 5.83 13.52
CA LYS A 28 1.30 4.69 13.31
C LYS A 28 2.31 4.90 12.18
N THR A 29 1.97 5.74 11.22
CA THR A 29 2.82 5.92 10.04
C THR A 29 3.64 7.20 10.08
N GLY A 30 3.24 8.14 10.91
CA GLY A 30 3.84 9.45 10.89
C GLY A 30 3.31 10.33 9.76
N LEU A 31 2.35 9.84 9.01
CA LEU A 31 1.71 10.62 7.95
C LEU A 31 0.59 11.44 8.57
N ARG A 32 0.25 12.54 7.91
CA ARG A 32 -0.84 13.38 8.41
C ARG A 32 -2.18 12.73 8.10
N VAL A 33 -3.13 12.86 9.01
CA VAL A 33 -4.45 12.28 8.82
C VAL A 33 -5.11 12.84 7.55
N ARG A 34 -4.87 14.11 7.26
CA ARG A 34 -5.41 14.73 6.05
C ARG A 34 -4.86 14.05 4.80
N TYR A 35 -3.58 13.67 4.83
CA TYR A 35 -2.98 12.98 3.70
C TYR A 35 -3.61 11.59 3.53
N ILE A 36 -3.84 10.90 4.64
CA ILE A 36 -4.45 9.57 4.60
C ILE A 36 -5.87 9.64 4.05
N SER A 37 -6.64 10.63 4.49
CA SER A 37 -7.99 10.83 4.00
C SER A 37 -7.97 11.10 2.49
N ARG A 38 -7.04 11.93 2.05
CA ARG A 38 -6.90 12.24 0.64
C ARG A 38 -6.47 11.02 -0.15
N LEU A 39 -5.54 10.25 0.39
CA LEU A 39 -5.07 9.04 -0.27
C LEU A 39 -6.23 8.07 -0.52
N GLU A 40 -7.06 7.86 0.49
CA GLU A 40 -8.16 6.91 0.37
C GLU A 40 -9.27 7.40 -0.55
N ASN A 41 -9.44 8.71 -0.67
CA ASN A 41 -10.53 9.26 -1.45
C ASN A 41 -10.18 9.67 -2.86
N THR A 42 -8.98 10.16 -3.09
CA THR A 42 -8.62 10.71 -4.39
C THR A 42 -7.54 9.92 -5.11
N ALA A 43 -7.00 8.90 -4.47
CA ALA A 43 -5.98 8.05 -5.08
C ALA A 43 -4.86 8.84 -5.74
N PRO A 44 -4.17 9.71 -4.98
CA PRO A 44 -3.10 10.51 -5.56
C PRO A 44 -1.87 9.66 -5.87
N ASN A 45 -0.88 10.25 -6.48
CA ASN A 45 0.38 9.56 -6.73
C ASN A 45 1.03 9.22 -5.40
N VAL A 46 1.49 8.00 -5.28
CA VAL A 46 2.06 7.51 -4.03
C VAL A 46 3.52 7.17 -4.27
N THR A 47 4.38 7.61 -3.36
CA THR A 47 5.81 7.30 -3.47
C THR A 47 6.13 6.00 -2.76
N LEU A 48 7.27 5.43 -3.10
CA LEU A 48 7.73 4.21 -2.44
C LEU A 48 7.91 4.43 -0.94
N GLU A 49 8.37 5.60 -0.56
CA GLU A 49 8.55 5.94 0.84
C GLU A 49 7.23 5.88 1.60
N VAL A 50 6.16 6.40 0.99
CA VAL A 50 4.84 6.36 1.61
C VAL A 50 4.35 4.93 1.72
N ILE A 51 4.58 4.12 0.70
CA ILE A 51 4.19 2.72 0.73
C ILE A 51 4.91 2.01 1.89
N GLU A 52 6.18 2.29 2.09
CA GLU A 52 6.90 1.68 3.21
C GLU A 52 6.32 2.09 4.55
N LYS A 53 5.99 3.35 4.70
CA LYS A 53 5.38 3.82 5.95
C LYS A 53 4.03 3.16 6.19
N LEU A 54 3.24 3.01 5.13
CA LEU A 54 1.94 2.38 5.24
C LEU A 54 2.06 0.91 5.61
N THR A 55 3.00 0.19 5.01
CA THR A 55 3.17 -1.22 5.32
C THR A 55 3.56 -1.42 6.79
N LYS A 56 4.42 -0.56 7.31
CA LYS A 56 4.81 -0.65 8.71
C LYS A 56 3.64 -0.32 9.63
N GLY A 57 2.92 0.74 9.32
CA GLY A 57 1.80 1.16 10.14
C GLY A 57 0.64 0.18 10.13
N LEU A 58 0.40 -0.44 8.98
CA LEU A 58 -0.68 -1.40 8.84
C LEU A 58 -0.26 -2.82 9.24
N GLY A 59 1.03 -3.06 9.35
CA GLY A 59 1.52 -4.39 9.66
C GLY A 59 1.27 -5.37 8.52
N CYS A 60 1.45 -4.94 7.30
CA CYS A 60 1.21 -5.78 6.14
C CYS A 60 2.41 -5.72 5.20
N ALA A 61 2.39 -6.53 4.16
CA ALA A 61 3.45 -6.53 3.16
C ALA A 61 3.12 -5.52 2.07
N ALA A 62 4.15 -5.07 1.36
CA ALA A 62 3.94 -4.16 0.24
C ALA A 62 3.04 -4.77 -0.82
N THR A 63 3.11 -6.08 -1.00
CA THR A 63 2.25 -6.76 -1.96
C THR A 63 0.78 -6.67 -1.59
N ASP A 64 0.47 -6.53 -0.31
CA ASP A 64 -0.92 -6.37 0.11
C ASP A 64 -1.48 -5.04 -0.35
N LEU A 65 -0.63 -4.04 -0.48
CA LEU A 65 -1.06 -2.73 -0.94
C LEU A 65 -1.06 -2.62 -2.46
N LEU A 66 -0.10 -3.29 -3.10
CA LEU A 66 0.06 -3.17 -4.54
C LEU A 66 -0.74 -4.22 -5.31
N GLY A 67 -1.14 -5.28 -4.65
CA GLY A 67 -1.87 -6.34 -5.30
C GLY A 67 -3.24 -5.93 -5.77
N SER A 68 -3.73 -6.64 -6.76
CA SER A 68 -5.00 -6.33 -7.34
C SER A 68 -6.02 -7.35 -6.90
N ASP A 69 -7.24 -6.85 -6.71
CA ASP A 69 -8.29 -7.78 -6.42
C ASP A 69 -8.62 -8.60 -7.62
N ASP A 70 -8.20 -8.13 -8.75
CA ASP A 70 -8.60 -8.79 -9.92
C ASP A 70 -7.64 -9.70 -10.38
N ASP A 71 -6.92 -10.17 -9.60
CA ASP A 71 -5.92 -10.92 -10.02
C ASP A 71 -6.25 -12.12 -10.62
N HIS A 72 -7.37 -12.53 -10.57
CA HIS A 72 -7.68 -13.68 -11.34
C HIS A 72 -7.14 -13.51 -12.69
N SER A 73 -6.73 -12.40 -12.86
CA SER A 73 -6.32 -12.27 -14.07
C SER A 73 -5.13 -12.80 -14.32
N MET A 74 -4.48 -13.09 -13.92
CA MET A 74 -3.69 -13.53 -14.50
C MET A 74 -2.47 -13.85 -14.41
N ASN A 75 -1.93 -14.52 -15.13
CA ASN A 75 -0.62 -15.09 -15.21
C ASN A 75 0.46 -14.05 -15.35
N GLY A 76 0.30 -13.11 -16.18
CA GLY A 76 1.25 -12.03 -16.34
C GLY A 76 1.39 -11.18 -15.11
N SER A 77 0.29 -10.99 -14.42
CA SER A 77 0.28 -10.18 -13.22
C SER A 77 1.13 -10.80 -12.13
N LYS A 78 1.13 -12.12 -12.07
CA LYS A 78 1.90 -12.81 -11.05
C LYS A 78 3.40 -12.58 -11.24
N GLU A 79 3.87 -12.60 -12.47
CA GLU A 79 5.27 -12.35 -12.72
C GLU A 79 5.66 -10.92 -12.38
N MET A 80 4.79 -9.97 -12.67
CA MET A 80 5.07 -8.59 -12.33
C MET A 80 5.12 -8.39 -10.83
N LEU A 81 4.26 -9.06 -10.09
CA LEU A 81 4.29 -8.96 -8.64
C LEU A 81 5.58 -9.55 -8.08
N ASP A 82 6.03 -10.67 -8.63
CA ASP A 82 7.26 -11.27 -8.19
C ASP A 82 8.45 -10.34 -8.43
N GLN A 83 8.49 -9.68 -9.57
CA GLN A 83 9.55 -8.73 -9.86
C GLN A 83 9.51 -7.54 -8.91
N THR A 84 8.32 -7.05 -8.60
CA THR A 84 8.17 -5.95 -7.67
C THR A 84 8.64 -6.34 -6.28
N ILE A 85 8.29 -7.54 -5.85
CA ILE A 85 8.72 -8.04 -4.55
C ILE A 85 10.24 -8.12 -4.48
N ARG A 86 10.86 -8.65 -5.51
CA ARG A 86 12.32 -8.76 -5.55
C ARG A 86 12.98 -7.39 -5.50
N PHE A 87 12.41 -6.44 -6.20
CA PHE A 87 12.95 -5.09 -6.20
C PHE A 87 12.88 -4.48 -4.80
N LEU A 88 11.74 -4.61 -4.14
CA LEU A 88 11.57 -4.10 -2.79
C LEU A 88 12.48 -4.81 -1.80
N GLN A 89 12.63 -6.11 -1.94
CA GLN A 89 13.51 -6.88 -1.08
C GLN A 89 14.96 -6.47 -1.30
N GLY A 90 15.33 -6.21 -2.54
CA GLY A 90 16.68 -5.76 -2.85
C GLY A 90 16.99 -4.42 -2.20
N LEU A 91 16.04 -3.51 -2.23
CA LEU A 91 16.21 -2.22 -1.57
C LEU A 91 16.36 -2.40 -0.07
N ARG A 92 15.53 -3.27 0.49
CA ARG A 92 15.57 -3.50 1.92
C ARG A 92 16.91 -4.14 2.35
N SER A 93 17.45 -5.00 1.51
CA SER A 93 18.70 -5.64 1.84
C SER A 93 19.88 -4.68 1.86
N ARG A 94 19.77 -3.58 1.18
CA ARG A 94 20.84 -2.60 1.15
C ARG A 94 20.81 -1.66 2.34
N LEU A 95 19.73 -1.67 3.05
CA LEU A 95 19.59 -0.83 4.22
C LEU A 95 20.03 -1.59 5.45
#